data_090c81b8a4c4b1b4b390dc447156d6dd
#
_entry.id   090c81b8a4c4b1b4b390dc447156d6dd
#
_cell.length_a   1.000
_cell.length_b   1.000
_cell.length_c   1.000
_cell.angle_alpha   90.00
_cell.angle_beta   90.00
_cell.angle_gamma   90.00
#
_symmetry.space_group_name_H-M   'P 1'
#
loop_
_entity.id
_entity.type
_entity.pdbx_description
1 polymer ?
#
loop_
_entity_poly.entity_id
_entity_poly.type
_entity_poly.pdbx_seq_one_letter_code
_entity_poly.pdbx_strand_id
1 'polypeptide(L)'
;YLLYALRDGSCLRRFATGVVLRLDPLALVMTDPATLSVTLVDGYVDEPAHFGVPPYLSTYPRYTAGALVDAGVPESQITYHTIDELRDEKSKWRDVEDADLFIYVGGMTVPGSYVGGTPAEPDEVRELAWTANGTTLMGGPVRFGVGEENAGAQDMERDDLDFDHLAMADVEAAAYDLVHGGLEGFEDRYRSNEELARWAADGAFVIEQHPNHPDYLICEMETSRGCAYRCSFCTEPMYGDPAFRSVDAVTGEIEALYD
;
A
#
# COMPACT_ATOMS: atom_id res chain seq x y z
N TYR A 1 30.63 -1.37 -9.25
CA TYR A 1 29.28 -1.95 -9.31
C TYR A 1 29.09 -2.53 -10.71
N LEU A 2 28.84 -3.83 -10.82
CA LEU A 2 28.56 -4.51 -12.09
C LEU A 2 27.17 -5.12 -11.99
N LEU A 3 26.26 -4.62 -12.81
CA LEU A 3 24.96 -5.26 -13.09
C LEU A 3 25.16 -6.27 -14.21
N TYR A 4 24.72 -7.51 -13.98
CA TYR A 4 24.53 -8.49 -15.06
C TYR A 4 23.03 -8.76 -15.21
N ALA A 5 22.47 -8.37 -16.34
CA ALA A 5 21.13 -8.78 -16.73
C ALA A 5 21.22 -10.17 -17.39
N LEU A 6 20.49 -11.12 -16.88
CA LEU A 6 20.32 -12.42 -17.52
C LEU A 6 19.15 -12.36 -18.50
N ARG A 7 19.27 -13.08 -19.62
CA ARG A 7 18.36 -13.05 -20.79
C ARG A 7 16.96 -13.67 -20.53
N ASP A 8 16.69 -14.09 -19.30
CA ASP A 8 15.48 -14.82 -18.88
C ASP A 8 14.51 -14.01 -17.99
N GLY A 9 14.72 -12.70 -17.87
CA GLY A 9 13.81 -11.83 -17.11
C GLY A 9 13.93 -11.94 -15.57
N SER A 10 14.93 -12.66 -15.06
CA SER A 10 15.16 -12.75 -13.62
C SER A 10 16.09 -11.64 -13.12
N CYS A 11 15.65 -10.89 -12.12
CA CYS A 11 16.45 -9.85 -11.46
C CYS A 11 17.31 -10.46 -10.33
N LEU A 12 18.60 -10.11 -10.30
CA LEU A 12 19.53 -10.55 -9.26
C LEU A 12 19.79 -9.39 -8.31
N ARG A 13 19.35 -9.51 -7.06
CA ARG A 13 19.73 -8.57 -5.99
C ARG A 13 21.08 -8.96 -5.37
N ARG A 14 21.97 -8.00 -5.15
CA ARG A 14 23.31 -8.22 -4.61
C ARG A 14 23.42 -7.67 -3.20
N PHE A 15 23.69 -8.53 -2.23
CA PHE A 15 24.06 -8.16 -0.87
C PHE A 15 25.59 -7.94 -0.72
N ALA A 16 25.96 -7.08 0.21
CA ALA A 16 27.36 -6.73 0.50
C ALA A 16 28.22 -7.94 0.97
N THR A 17 27.60 -9.07 1.30
CA THR A 17 28.24 -10.31 1.75
C THR A 17 28.41 -11.37 0.69
N GLY A 18 28.03 -11.12 -0.56
CA GLY A 18 28.27 -12.03 -1.69
C GLY A 18 27.38 -13.28 -1.77
N VAL A 19 26.38 -13.44 -0.92
CA VAL A 19 25.40 -14.53 -0.99
C VAL A 19 24.12 -14.00 -1.63
N VAL A 20 23.81 -14.48 -2.83
CA VAL A 20 22.54 -14.20 -3.52
C VAL A 20 21.59 -15.33 -3.18
N LEU A 21 20.66 -15.12 -2.28
CA LEU A 21 19.51 -16.00 -2.09
C LEU A 21 18.42 -15.55 -3.07
N ARG A 22 18.15 -16.38 -4.04
CA ARG A 22 17.02 -16.24 -4.96
C ARG A 22 15.82 -16.89 -4.28
N LEU A 23 14.91 -16.11 -3.75
CA LEU A 23 13.57 -16.62 -3.51
C LEU A 23 12.91 -16.78 -4.88
N ASP A 24 12.47 -18.00 -5.17
CA ASP A 24 11.79 -18.32 -6.43
C ASP A 24 10.49 -17.50 -6.46
N PRO A 25 10.21 -16.70 -7.52
CA PRO A 25 8.91 -16.03 -7.68
C PRO A 25 7.73 -17.01 -7.61
N LEU A 26 7.98 -18.30 -7.86
CA LEU A 26 7.00 -19.38 -7.66
C LEU A 26 6.69 -19.67 -6.18
N ALA A 27 7.47 -19.13 -5.22
CA ALA A 27 7.26 -19.43 -3.81
C ALA A 27 5.92 -18.85 -3.30
N LEU A 28 5.51 -17.66 -3.75
CA LEU A 28 4.23 -17.08 -3.35
C LEU A 28 3.03 -17.87 -3.91
N VAL A 29 3.14 -18.40 -5.13
CA VAL A 29 2.10 -19.21 -5.78
C VAL A 29 1.78 -20.51 -5.00
N MET A 30 2.74 -21.01 -4.24
CA MET A 30 2.63 -22.29 -3.50
C MET A 30 2.45 -22.10 -1.99
N THR A 31 2.47 -20.86 -1.50
CA THR A 31 2.34 -20.59 -0.06
C THR A 31 0.85 -20.58 0.32
N ASP A 32 0.50 -21.35 1.34
CA ASP A 32 -0.84 -21.30 1.94
C ASP A 32 -1.07 -19.89 2.52
N PRO A 33 -2.11 -19.14 2.08
CA PRO A 33 -2.41 -17.82 2.62
C PRO A 33 -2.44 -17.77 4.15
N ALA A 34 -2.86 -18.87 4.80
CA ALA A 34 -2.92 -18.96 6.25
C ALA A 34 -1.56 -18.88 6.96
N THR A 35 -0.45 -19.06 6.22
CA THR A 35 0.92 -19.00 6.76
C THR A 35 1.74 -17.84 6.21
N LEU A 36 1.15 -17.04 5.33
CA LEU A 36 1.81 -15.93 4.66
C LEU A 36 2.01 -14.77 5.64
N SER A 37 3.24 -14.33 5.85
CA SER A 37 3.54 -13.11 6.60
C SER A 37 3.50 -11.90 5.67
N VAL A 38 2.70 -10.89 6.04
CA VAL A 38 2.54 -9.67 5.25
C VAL A 38 2.90 -8.45 6.08
N THR A 39 3.71 -7.57 5.52
CA THR A 39 3.99 -6.26 6.11
C THR A 39 3.47 -5.15 5.21
N LEU A 40 2.57 -4.33 5.77
CA LEU A 40 2.04 -3.12 5.16
C LEU A 40 2.79 -1.91 5.70
N VAL A 41 3.36 -1.10 4.82
CA VAL A 41 3.95 0.19 5.21
C VAL A 41 3.17 1.33 4.59
N ASP A 42 2.63 2.18 5.46
CA ASP A 42 1.96 3.42 5.09
C ASP A 42 2.99 4.54 4.95
N GLY A 43 3.31 4.88 3.71
CA GLY A 43 4.20 5.99 3.38
C GLY A 43 3.53 7.35 3.41
N TYR A 44 2.30 7.39 3.93
CA TYR A 44 1.34 8.47 3.89
C TYR A 44 0.93 8.90 2.48
N VAL A 45 -0.37 8.92 2.31
CA VAL A 45 -1.00 9.47 1.12
C VAL A 45 -1.27 10.93 1.40
N ASP A 46 -0.58 11.82 0.71
CA ASP A 46 -0.90 13.23 0.75
C ASP A 46 -1.83 13.57 -0.41
N GLU A 47 -3.07 13.85 -0.09
CA GLU A 47 -4.01 14.41 -1.06
C GLU A 47 -4.06 15.92 -0.92
N PRO A 48 -4.22 16.67 -2.03
CA PRO A 48 -4.23 18.14 -2.00
C PRO A 48 -5.29 18.77 -1.10
N ALA A 49 -6.28 17.98 -0.66
CA ALA A 49 -7.33 18.40 0.26
C ALA A 49 -6.93 18.29 1.74
N HIS A 50 -5.83 17.65 2.06
CA HIS A 50 -5.39 17.45 3.43
C HIS A 50 -4.46 18.57 3.88
N PHE A 51 -4.85 19.29 4.92
CA PHE A 51 -4.06 20.36 5.51
C PHE A 51 -3.02 19.88 6.51
N GLY A 52 -2.34 18.77 6.24
CA GLY A 52 -1.36 18.24 7.18
C GLY A 52 -1.95 18.01 8.56
N VAL A 53 -3.10 17.40 8.63
CA VAL A 53 -3.77 17.10 9.89
C VAL A 53 -3.08 15.93 10.57
N PRO A 54 -2.83 16.02 11.86
CA PRO A 54 -2.17 14.98 12.63
C PRO A 54 -3.00 13.71 12.65
N PRO A 55 -2.40 12.70 13.11
CA PRO A 55 -2.22 11.39 12.52
C PRO A 55 -3.54 10.85 12.02
N TYR A 56 -3.58 10.49 10.78
CA TYR A 56 -4.73 9.86 10.18
C TYR A 56 -4.32 8.53 9.52
N LEU A 57 -5.27 7.61 9.49
CA LEU A 57 -5.17 6.36 8.78
C LEU A 57 -6.02 6.45 7.52
N SER A 58 -5.37 6.41 6.36
CA SER A 58 -6.05 6.46 5.08
C SER A 58 -6.83 5.17 4.77
N THR A 59 -7.66 5.22 3.76
CA THR A 59 -8.43 4.06 3.31
C THR A 59 -7.54 2.95 2.73
N TYR A 60 -6.45 3.31 2.06
CA TYR A 60 -5.62 2.37 1.30
C TYR A 60 -5.02 1.25 2.15
N PRO A 61 -4.27 1.50 3.25
CA PRO A 61 -3.73 0.40 4.04
C PRO A 61 -4.82 -0.44 4.70
N ARG A 62 -5.90 0.18 5.18
CA ARG A 62 -7.02 -0.56 5.78
C ARG A 62 -7.71 -1.49 4.77
N TYR A 63 -8.10 -0.95 3.62
CA TYR A 63 -8.77 -1.75 2.59
C TYR A 63 -7.85 -2.85 2.03
N THR A 64 -6.56 -2.58 1.94
CA THR A 64 -5.57 -3.59 1.56
C THR A 64 -5.50 -4.72 2.59
N ALA A 65 -5.48 -4.38 3.89
CA ALA A 65 -5.50 -5.39 4.95
C ALA A 65 -6.77 -6.25 4.91
N GLY A 66 -7.93 -5.62 4.71
CA GLY A 66 -9.19 -6.36 4.57
C GLY A 66 -9.23 -7.25 3.32
N ALA A 67 -8.63 -6.81 2.21
CA ALA A 67 -8.48 -7.62 1.01
C ALA A 67 -7.60 -8.85 1.25
N LEU A 68 -6.52 -8.71 2.02
CA LEU A 68 -5.66 -9.81 2.43
C LEU A 68 -6.40 -10.82 3.32
N VAL A 69 -7.23 -10.33 4.25
CA VAL A 69 -8.08 -11.20 5.10
C VAL A 69 -9.08 -11.98 4.25
N ASP A 70 -9.77 -11.32 3.31
CA ASP A 70 -10.70 -11.96 2.35
C ASP A 70 -9.97 -13.00 1.46
N ALA A 71 -8.69 -12.77 1.15
CA ALA A 71 -7.82 -13.71 0.42
C ALA A 71 -7.33 -14.89 1.28
N GLY A 72 -7.60 -14.90 2.58
CA GLY A 72 -7.28 -15.99 3.51
C GLY A 72 -6.07 -15.77 4.40
N VAL A 73 -5.47 -14.58 4.41
CA VAL A 73 -4.38 -14.24 5.34
C VAL A 73 -4.98 -13.89 6.70
N PRO A 74 -4.59 -14.57 7.79
CA PRO A 74 -5.05 -14.20 9.12
C PRO A 74 -4.58 -12.79 9.53
N GLU A 75 -5.41 -12.05 10.26
CA GLU A 75 -5.05 -10.74 10.80
C GLU A 75 -3.72 -10.78 11.57
N SER A 76 -3.47 -11.85 12.34
CA SER A 76 -2.24 -12.03 13.11
C SER A 76 -0.96 -12.19 12.26
N GLN A 77 -1.10 -12.37 10.96
CA GLN A 77 0.00 -12.45 9.99
C GLN A 77 0.17 -11.15 9.19
N ILE A 78 -0.66 -10.14 9.46
CA ILE A 78 -0.60 -8.85 8.81
C ILE A 78 -0.06 -7.83 9.82
N THR A 79 1.10 -7.28 9.55
CA THR A 79 1.73 -6.22 10.34
C THR A 79 1.63 -4.90 9.60
N TYR A 80 1.18 -3.86 10.31
CA TYR A 80 1.10 -2.51 9.78
C TYR A 80 2.10 -1.59 10.46
N HIS A 81 2.79 -0.79 9.67
CA HIS A 81 3.67 0.28 10.16
C HIS A 81 3.45 1.57 9.38
N THR A 82 3.57 2.69 10.06
CA THR A 82 3.76 3.98 9.39
C THR A 82 5.24 4.18 9.04
N ILE A 83 5.52 5.01 8.05
CA ILE A 83 6.91 5.35 7.71
C ILE A 83 7.63 6.02 8.88
N ASP A 84 6.92 6.83 9.70
CA ASP A 84 7.51 7.49 10.87
C ASP A 84 7.93 6.48 11.94
N GLU A 85 7.15 5.41 12.15
CA GLU A 85 7.57 4.33 13.05
C GLU A 85 8.88 3.67 12.60
N LEU A 86 9.04 3.45 11.29
CA LEU A 86 10.26 2.86 10.75
C LEU A 86 11.45 3.82 10.86
N ARG A 87 11.23 5.13 10.83
CA ARG A 87 12.25 6.15 11.08
C ARG A 87 12.69 6.14 12.53
N ASP A 88 11.75 6.03 13.45
CA ASP A 88 12.00 6.08 14.89
C ASP A 88 12.52 4.77 15.45
N GLU A 89 12.02 3.63 14.96
CA GLU A 89 12.31 2.29 15.48
C GLU A 89 12.93 1.38 14.43
N LYS A 90 14.25 1.43 14.28
CA LYS A 90 14.99 0.57 13.32
C LYS A 90 14.78 -0.93 13.52
N SER A 91 14.35 -1.38 14.69
CA SER A 91 14.02 -2.79 14.94
C SER A 91 12.83 -3.29 14.11
N LYS A 92 11.89 -2.41 13.77
CA LYS A 92 10.69 -2.72 12.95
C LYS A 92 11.01 -2.99 11.48
N TRP A 93 12.20 -2.59 11.01
CA TRP A 93 12.67 -2.93 9.66
C TRP A 93 12.80 -4.44 9.43
N ARG A 94 12.90 -5.22 10.52
CA ARG A 94 12.90 -6.69 10.41
C ARG A 94 11.57 -7.23 9.91
N ASP A 95 10.46 -6.59 10.23
CA ASP A 95 9.15 -6.99 9.75
C ASP A 95 9.07 -6.81 8.23
N VAL A 96 9.72 -5.77 7.68
CA VAL A 96 9.87 -5.57 6.23
C VAL A 96 10.83 -6.60 5.63
N GLU A 97 11.97 -6.85 6.29
CA GLU A 97 12.99 -7.80 5.82
C GLU A 97 12.47 -9.24 5.76
N ASP A 98 11.70 -9.65 6.78
CA ASP A 98 11.26 -11.04 6.98
C ASP A 98 9.89 -11.33 6.36
N ALA A 99 9.18 -10.33 5.81
CA ALA A 99 7.87 -10.52 5.17
C ALA A 99 7.96 -11.38 3.90
N ASP A 100 7.01 -12.30 3.72
CA ASP A 100 6.82 -13.02 2.46
C ASP A 100 6.23 -12.11 1.39
N LEU A 101 5.35 -11.18 1.80
CA LEU A 101 4.77 -10.14 0.97
C LEU A 101 4.93 -8.78 1.66
N PHE A 102 5.70 -7.91 1.06
CA PHE A 102 5.84 -6.53 1.49
C PHE A 102 5.00 -5.61 0.59
N ILE A 103 4.10 -4.84 1.19
CA ILE A 103 3.24 -3.89 0.48
C ILE A 103 3.53 -2.48 0.98
N TYR A 104 3.92 -1.62 0.06
CA TYR A 104 4.09 -0.20 0.32
C TYR A 104 2.92 0.59 -0.26
N VAL A 105 2.26 1.35 0.60
CA VAL A 105 1.21 2.29 0.21
C VAL A 105 1.79 3.69 0.21
N GLY A 106 1.81 4.31 -0.95
CA GLY A 106 2.32 5.67 -1.11
C GLY A 106 1.49 6.48 -2.08
N GLY A 107 1.68 7.77 -2.06
CA GLY A 107 0.95 8.69 -2.89
C GLY A 107 1.76 9.91 -3.30
N MET A 108 1.06 10.87 -3.88
CA MET A 108 1.63 12.16 -4.22
C MET A 108 2.12 12.85 -2.95
N THR A 109 3.36 13.27 -2.97
CA THR A 109 3.88 14.23 -1.99
C THR A 109 3.64 15.64 -2.51
N VAL A 110 2.88 16.43 -1.76
CA VAL A 110 2.74 17.85 -2.03
C VAL A 110 3.79 18.60 -1.21
N PRO A 111 4.66 19.43 -1.84
CA PRO A 111 5.63 20.23 -1.07
C PRO A 111 4.91 21.11 -0.07
N GLY A 112 5.26 20.99 1.20
CA GLY A 112 4.64 21.77 2.25
C GLY A 112 5.23 21.49 3.63
N SER A 113 4.65 22.13 4.62
CA SER A 113 4.94 21.83 6.02
C SER A 113 3.86 20.89 6.53
N TYR A 114 4.24 19.69 6.87
CA TYR A 114 3.35 18.69 7.45
C TYR A 114 3.25 18.90 8.97
N VAL A 115 2.04 18.76 9.50
CA VAL A 115 1.77 18.83 10.94
C VAL A 115 1.35 17.44 11.39
N GLY A 116 2.27 16.57 11.58
CA GLY A 116 2.03 15.16 11.87
C GLY A 116 3.03 14.32 11.13
N GLY A 117 2.59 13.23 10.52
CA GLY A 117 3.45 12.38 9.72
C GLY A 117 4.04 13.10 8.51
N THR A 118 5.27 12.76 8.16
CA THR A 118 5.92 13.24 6.95
C THR A 118 5.93 12.13 5.91
N PRO A 119 5.38 12.34 4.70
CA PRO A 119 5.40 11.33 3.64
C PRO A 119 6.80 10.78 3.38
N ALA A 120 6.87 9.53 2.95
CA ALA A 120 8.14 8.88 2.67
C ALA A 120 8.84 9.55 1.47
N GLU A 121 10.14 9.77 1.62
CA GLU A 121 10.97 10.29 0.54
C GLU A 121 11.36 9.18 -0.44
N PRO A 122 11.66 9.49 -1.71
CA PRO A 122 12.03 8.51 -2.72
C PRO A 122 13.15 7.56 -2.30
N ASP A 123 14.15 8.06 -1.60
CA ASP A 123 15.27 7.24 -1.14
C ASP A 123 14.87 6.26 -0.03
N GLU A 124 13.93 6.65 0.84
CA GLU A 124 13.36 5.77 1.85
C GLU A 124 12.53 4.65 1.21
N VAL A 125 11.74 4.98 0.20
CA VAL A 125 10.94 3.99 -0.55
C VAL A 125 11.83 2.96 -1.23
N ARG A 126 12.93 3.40 -1.85
CA ARG A 126 13.95 2.48 -2.42
C ARG A 126 14.62 1.62 -1.36
N GLU A 127 14.98 2.21 -0.22
CA GLU A 127 15.59 1.45 0.88
C GLU A 127 14.64 0.36 1.40
N LEU A 128 13.34 0.65 1.52
CA LEU A 128 12.33 -0.33 1.89
C LEU A 128 12.23 -1.47 0.87
N ALA A 129 12.13 -1.14 -0.43
CA ALA A 129 12.07 -2.14 -1.49
C ALA A 129 13.31 -3.05 -1.51
N TRP A 130 14.49 -2.50 -1.22
CA TRP A 130 15.74 -3.28 -1.16
C TRP A 130 15.89 -4.10 0.13
N THR A 131 15.24 -3.68 1.19
CA THR A 131 15.29 -4.40 2.48
C THR A 131 14.41 -5.64 2.45
N ALA A 132 13.27 -5.59 1.79
CA ALA A 132 12.35 -6.72 1.71
C ALA A 132 12.98 -7.91 0.97
N ASN A 133 12.93 -9.11 1.58
CA ASN A 133 13.40 -10.34 0.97
C ASN A 133 12.31 -11.08 0.19
N GLY A 134 11.04 -10.86 0.52
CA GLY A 134 9.89 -11.44 -0.15
C GLY A 134 9.44 -10.69 -1.40
N THR A 135 8.24 -10.99 -1.87
CA THR A 135 7.60 -10.29 -2.98
C THR A 135 7.22 -8.87 -2.55
N THR A 136 7.44 -7.90 -3.43
CA THR A 136 7.17 -6.48 -3.15
C THR A 136 6.07 -5.94 -4.06
N LEU A 137 5.08 -5.29 -3.45
CA LEU A 137 3.99 -4.59 -4.14
C LEU A 137 3.98 -3.13 -3.71
N MET A 138 3.91 -2.22 -4.66
CA MET A 138 3.67 -0.80 -4.42
C MET A 138 2.34 -0.38 -5.03
N GLY A 139 1.58 0.44 -4.31
CA GLY A 139 0.33 0.99 -4.82
C GLY A 139 -0.18 2.17 -4.01
N GLY A 140 -1.42 2.55 -4.23
CA GLY A 140 -2.04 3.75 -3.69
C GLY A 140 -2.18 4.82 -4.77
N PRO A 141 -2.34 6.10 -4.42
CA PRO A 141 -2.51 7.18 -5.39
C PRO A 141 -1.26 7.50 -6.22
N VAL A 142 -0.22 6.75 -6.09
CA VAL A 142 1.02 6.81 -6.90
C VAL A 142 0.77 6.89 -8.42
N ARG A 143 -0.33 6.34 -8.90
CA ARG A 143 -0.75 6.41 -10.30
C ARG A 143 -1.04 7.83 -10.80
N PHE A 144 -1.39 8.74 -9.90
CA PHE A 144 -1.74 10.11 -10.24
C PHE A 144 -0.53 11.03 -10.40
N GLY A 145 0.62 10.52 -10.21
CA GLY A 145 1.86 11.20 -10.45
C GLY A 145 2.79 11.16 -9.26
N VAL A 146 3.92 10.68 -9.59
CA VAL A 146 5.14 10.85 -8.86
C VAL A 146 6.02 11.56 -9.86
N GLY A 147 5.94 12.89 -9.95
CA GLY A 147 6.74 13.60 -10.94
C GLY A 147 6.23 14.99 -11.37
N GLU A 148 7.00 15.63 -12.21
CA GLU A 148 6.96 17.06 -12.58
C GLU A 148 5.63 17.58 -13.16
N GLU A 149 4.79 16.74 -13.74
CA GLU A 149 3.57 17.21 -14.44
C GLU A 149 2.43 17.57 -13.48
N ASN A 150 2.50 17.12 -12.24
CA ASN A 150 1.51 17.46 -11.21
C ASN A 150 2.15 18.38 -10.19
N ALA A 151 1.75 19.64 -10.22
CA ALA A 151 2.32 20.72 -9.43
C ALA A 151 2.61 20.32 -7.98
N GLY A 152 3.86 20.06 -7.69
CA GLY A 152 4.36 19.86 -6.35
C GLY A 152 4.78 18.45 -5.97
N ALA A 153 4.57 17.45 -6.78
CA ALA A 153 5.08 16.11 -6.49
C ALA A 153 6.60 16.04 -6.64
N GLN A 154 7.27 15.28 -5.78
CA GLN A 154 8.69 14.99 -5.98
C GLN A 154 8.84 14.07 -7.21
N ASP A 155 9.92 14.33 -7.95
CA ASP A 155 10.24 13.59 -9.17
C ASP A 155 10.73 12.19 -8.81
N MET A 156 9.81 11.21 -8.84
CA MET A 156 10.13 9.79 -8.69
C MET A 156 9.87 9.09 -10.02
N GLU A 157 10.91 8.64 -10.70
CA GLU A 157 10.74 7.72 -11.81
C GLU A 157 10.33 6.34 -11.24
N ARG A 158 9.16 5.85 -11.62
CA ARG A 158 8.57 4.59 -11.13
C ARG A 158 9.49 3.39 -11.33
N ASP A 159 10.19 3.38 -12.45
CA ASP A 159 11.13 2.31 -12.83
C ASP A 159 12.37 2.26 -11.91
N ASP A 160 12.62 3.35 -11.15
CA ASP A 160 13.74 3.44 -10.20
C ASP A 160 13.40 2.91 -8.79
N LEU A 161 12.13 2.53 -8.54
CA LEU A 161 11.68 2.13 -7.19
C LEU A 161 11.93 0.66 -6.85
N ASP A 162 12.23 -0.16 -7.86
CA ASP A 162 12.66 -1.56 -7.72
C ASP A 162 11.66 -2.49 -6.98
N PHE A 163 10.35 -2.24 -7.14
CA PHE A 163 9.29 -3.14 -6.69
C PHE A 163 9.03 -4.22 -7.75
N ASP A 164 8.69 -5.44 -7.29
CA ASP A 164 8.34 -6.53 -8.21
C ASP A 164 7.01 -6.25 -8.92
N HIS A 165 6.05 -5.60 -8.22
CA HIS A 165 4.73 -5.26 -8.75
C HIS A 165 4.34 -3.82 -8.43
N LEU A 166 3.68 -3.17 -9.40
CA LEU A 166 3.10 -1.85 -9.26
C LEU A 166 1.60 -1.91 -9.53
N ALA A 167 0.78 -1.58 -8.52
CA ALA A 167 -0.66 -1.43 -8.68
C ALA A 167 -0.97 -0.02 -9.16
N MET A 168 -1.31 0.12 -10.43
CA MET A 168 -1.73 1.38 -11.05
C MET A 168 -3.23 1.62 -10.91
N ALA A 169 -3.99 0.57 -10.62
CA ALA A 169 -5.41 0.64 -10.24
C ALA A 169 -5.54 0.58 -8.71
N ASP A 170 -6.26 -0.34 -8.15
CA ASP A 170 -6.47 -0.42 -6.71
C ASP A 170 -5.48 -1.38 -6.06
N VAL A 171 -4.67 -0.87 -5.11
CA VAL A 171 -3.65 -1.68 -4.42
C VAL A 171 -4.26 -2.83 -3.63
N GLU A 172 -5.44 -2.62 -3.06
CA GLU A 172 -6.18 -3.64 -2.35
C GLU A 172 -6.64 -4.78 -3.27
N ALA A 173 -7.06 -4.47 -4.50
CA ALA A 173 -7.41 -5.50 -5.50
C ALA A 173 -6.15 -6.26 -5.96
N ALA A 174 -5.05 -5.56 -6.17
CA ALA A 174 -3.77 -6.16 -6.51
C ALA A 174 -3.25 -7.10 -5.41
N ALA A 175 -3.35 -6.69 -4.15
CA ALA A 175 -2.96 -7.52 -3.00
C ALA A 175 -3.81 -8.79 -2.89
N TYR A 176 -5.14 -8.66 -3.06
CA TYR A 176 -6.05 -9.81 -3.10
C TYR A 176 -5.66 -10.80 -4.20
N ASP A 177 -5.48 -10.30 -5.44
CA ASP A 177 -5.18 -11.13 -6.59
C ASP A 177 -3.82 -11.83 -6.46
N LEU A 178 -2.80 -11.15 -5.94
CA LEU A 178 -1.48 -11.73 -5.67
C LEU A 178 -1.54 -12.90 -4.69
N VAL A 179 -2.32 -12.78 -3.63
CA VAL A 179 -2.47 -13.84 -2.62
C VAL A 179 -3.35 -14.97 -3.12
N HIS A 180 -4.49 -14.63 -3.74
CA HIS A 180 -5.50 -15.61 -4.14
C HIS A 180 -5.13 -16.36 -5.42
N GLY A 181 -4.57 -15.70 -6.40
CA GLY A 181 -4.24 -16.25 -7.72
C GLY A 181 -2.75 -16.46 -7.97
N GLY A 182 -1.89 -16.05 -7.04
CA GLY A 182 -0.44 -15.99 -7.24
C GLY A 182 -0.03 -14.95 -8.29
N LEU A 183 1.23 -14.98 -8.68
CA LEU A 183 1.78 -14.03 -9.66
C LEU A 183 1.10 -14.08 -11.03
N GLU A 184 0.60 -15.26 -11.43
CA GLU A 184 -0.14 -15.43 -12.69
C GLU A 184 -1.57 -14.87 -12.60
N GLY A 185 -2.10 -14.69 -11.40
CA GLY A 185 -3.43 -14.11 -11.14
C GLY A 185 -3.42 -12.61 -10.92
N PHE A 186 -2.26 -11.96 -10.94
CA PHE A 186 -2.18 -10.51 -10.74
C PHE A 186 -2.79 -9.77 -11.93
N GLU A 187 -3.84 -9.01 -11.65
CA GLU A 187 -4.45 -8.07 -12.58
C GLU A 187 -4.43 -6.67 -11.98
N ASP A 188 -3.97 -5.70 -12.77
CA ASP A 188 -4.06 -4.29 -12.39
C ASP A 188 -5.47 -3.76 -12.66
N ARG A 189 -6.37 -3.97 -11.71
CA ARG A 189 -7.80 -3.70 -11.82
C ARG A 189 -8.35 -2.84 -10.71
N TYR A 190 -9.50 -2.26 -10.96
CA TYR A 190 -10.30 -1.61 -9.92
C TYR A 190 -11.14 -2.64 -9.17
N ARG A 191 -11.28 -2.44 -7.85
CA ARG A 191 -12.19 -3.22 -7.02
C ARG A 191 -13.66 -2.92 -7.35
N SER A 192 -14.52 -3.86 -7.09
CA SER A 192 -15.97 -3.68 -7.09
C SER A 192 -16.47 -3.06 -5.77
N ASN A 193 -17.71 -2.56 -5.77
CA ASN A 193 -18.34 -2.06 -4.54
C ASN A 193 -18.61 -3.19 -3.53
N GLU A 194 -18.84 -4.41 -3.99
CA GLU A 194 -19.04 -5.59 -3.16
C GLU A 194 -17.75 -6.01 -2.45
N GLU A 195 -16.62 -5.97 -3.14
CA GLU A 195 -15.29 -6.18 -2.56
C GLU A 195 -15.00 -5.11 -1.52
N LEU A 196 -15.19 -3.84 -1.86
CA LEU A 196 -14.99 -2.74 -0.93
C LEU A 196 -15.85 -2.86 0.33
N ALA A 197 -17.12 -3.30 0.20
CA ALA A 197 -18.01 -3.44 1.35
C ALA A 197 -17.48 -4.46 2.38
N ARG A 198 -16.83 -5.55 1.91
CA ARG A 198 -16.18 -6.54 2.79
C ARG A 198 -14.86 -6.02 3.31
N TRP A 199 -13.96 -5.62 2.41
CA TRP A 199 -12.59 -5.24 2.77
C TRP A 199 -12.51 -4.05 3.71
N ALA A 200 -13.44 -3.09 3.59
CA ALA A 200 -13.47 -1.92 4.46
C ALA A 200 -13.78 -2.27 5.93
N ALA A 201 -14.64 -3.26 6.15
CA ALA A 201 -14.96 -3.75 7.48
C ALA A 201 -13.86 -4.71 8.00
N ASP A 202 -13.45 -5.67 7.16
CA ASP A 202 -12.46 -6.69 7.54
C ASP A 202 -11.08 -6.08 7.83
N GLY A 203 -10.76 -4.91 7.29
CA GLY A 203 -9.50 -4.20 7.52
C GLY A 203 -9.51 -3.24 8.73
N ALA A 204 -10.59 -3.19 9.50
CA ALA A 204 -10.73 -2.25 10.63
C ALA A 204 -9.66 -2.49 11.71
N PHE A 205 -9.22 -3.74 11.92
CA PHE A 205 -8.22 -4.12 12.93
C PHE A 205 -6.88 -3.35 12.79
N VAL A 206 -6.57 -2.81 11.62
CA VAL A 206 -5.34 -2.01 11.39
C VAL A 206 -5.29 -0.78 12.29
N ILE A 207 -6.45 -0.29 12.71
CA ILE A 207 -6.54 0.84 13.66
C ILE A 207 -5.76 0.56 14.95
N GLU A 208 -5.85 -0.65 15.48
CA GLU A 208 -5.20 -1.04 16.73
C GLU A 208 -3.67 -1.09 16.59
N GLN A 209 -3.17 -1.26 15.37
CA GLN A 209 -1.74 -1.30 15.09
C GLN A 209 -1.14 0.09 14.85
N HIS A 210 -1.99 1.11 14.69
CA HIS A 210 -1.49 2.47 14.45
C HIS A 210 -0.83 3.05 15.72
N PRO A 211 0.36 3.70 15.62
CA PRO A 211 1.13 4.18 16.79
C PRO A 211 0.39 5.16 17.70
N ASN A 212 -0.62 5.83 17.19
CA ASN A 212 -1.42 6.78 17.97
C ASN A 212 -2.71 6.20 18.57
N HIS A 213 -3.00 4.93 18.30
CA HIS A 213 -4.11 4.24 18.94
C HIS A 213 -3.74 3.92 20.40
N PRO A 214 -4.64 4.08 21.40
CA PRO A 214 -6.03 4.57 21.29
C PRO A 214 -6.19 6.07 21.52
N ASP A 215 -5.13 6.85 21.65
CA ASP A 215 -5.22 8.22 22.17
C ASP A 215 -5.92 9.20 21.21
N TYR A 216 -5.46 9.26 19.96
CA TYR A 216 -6.04 10.12 18.94
C TYR A 216 -5.70 9.62 17.54
N LEU A 217 -6.72 9.30 16.77
CA LEU A 217 -6.59 8.86 15.39
C LEU A 217 -7.80 9.32 14.58
N ILE A 218 -7.55 9.82 13.38
CA ILE A 218 -8.59 10.09 12.39
C ILE A 218 -8.53 8.97 11.34
N CYS A 219 -9.67 8.31 11.11
CA CYS A 219 -9.79 7.32 10.06
C CYS A 219 -10.58 7.86 8.89
N GLU A 220 -10.02 7.73 7.71
CA GLU A 220 -10.72 8.06 6.48
C GLU A 220 -11.66 6.94 6.06
N MET A 221 -12.75 7.30 5.41
CA MET A 221 -13.69 6.40 4.78
C MET A 221 -14.07 6.90 3.40
N GLU A 222 -14.09 6.00 2.43
CA GLU A 222 -14.64 6.29 1.12
C GLU A 222 -16.15 6.04 1.12
N THR A 223 -16.94 7.09 0.87
CA THR A 223 -18.39 6.97 0.70
C THR A 223 -18.81 6.95 -0.76
N SER A 224 -17.98 7.50 -1.63
CA SER A 224 -18.16 7.52 -3.07
C SER A 224 -16.81 7.65 -3.76
N ARG A 225 -16.74 7.22 -5.00
CA ARG A 225 -15.56 7.35 -5.87
C ARG A 225 -16.01 7.88 -7.24
N GLY A 226 -15.14 8.66 -7.87
CA GLY A 226 -15.42 9.28 -9.15
C GLY A 226 -16.24 10.56 -9.06
N CYS A 227 -16.18 11.38 -10.10
CA CYS A 227 -16.84 12.68 -10.11
C CYS A 227 -17.28 13.07 -11.53
N ALA A 228 -18.51 13.60 -11.63
CA ALA A 228 -19.02 14.14 -12.88
C ALA A 228 -18.34 15.43 -13.33
N TYR A 229 -17.68 16.14 -12.42
CA TYR A 229 -16.93 17.35 -12.72
C TYR A 229 -15.50 17.00 -13.11
N ARG A 230 -14.92 17.77 -14.02
CA ARG A 230 -13.55 17.57 -14.53
C ARG A 230 -12.68 18.77 -14.15
N CYS A 231 -12.50 18.99 -12.86
CA CYS A 231 -11.62 20.03 -12.37
C CYS A 231 -10.16 19.66 -12.70
N SER A 232 -9.39 20.65 -13.19
CA SER A 232 -8.01 20.42 -13.67
C SER A 232 -7.00 20.04 -12.58
N PHE A 233 -7.37 20.22 -11.33
CA PHE A 233 -6.53 19.93 -10.15
C PHE A 233 -6.98 18.69 -9.37
N CYS A 234 -8.03 18.00 -9.80
CA CYS A 234 -8.66 16.94 -9.03
C CYS A 234 -8.44 15.59 -9.70
N THR A 235 -8.12 14.58 -8.91
CA THR A 235 -7.89 13.19 -9.36
C THR A 235 -9.17 12.39 -9.46
N GLU A 236 -10.23 12.75 -8.73
CA GLU A 236 -11.50 12.02 -8.70
C GLU A 236 -12.12 11.69 -10.08
N PRO A 237 -12.09 12.59 -11.08
CA PRO A 237 -12.59 12.26 -12.40
C PRO A 237 -11.89 11.10 -13.12
N MET A 238 -10.69 10.74 -12.68
CA MET A 238 -9.93 9.62 -13.26
C MET A 238 -10.56 8.26 -12.91
N TYR A 239 -11.35 8.19 -11.84
CA TYR A 239 -12.13 7.01 -11.47
C TYR A 239 -13.41 6.83 -12.26
N GLY A 240 -13.76 7.79 -13.12
CA GLY A 240 -14.96 7.74 -13.96
C GLY A 240 -16.18 8.41 -13.34
N ASP A 241 -17.35 7.91 -13.70
CA ASP A 241 -18.63 8.43 -13.21
C ASP A 241 -18.80 8.13 -11.71
N PRO A 242 -19.52 8.99 -10.96
CA PRO A 242 -19.70 8.80 -9.52
C PRO A 242 -20.35 7.44 -9.19
N ALA A 243 -19.68 6.66 -8.38
CA ALA A 243 -20.17 5.43 -7.78
C ALA A 243 -20.28 5.61 -6.27
N PHE A 244 -21.46 5.33 -5.72
CA PHE A 244 -21.76 5.49 -4.30
C PHE A 244 -21.82 4.13 -3.62
N ARG A 245 -21.27 4.04 -2.42
CA ARG A 245 -21.45 2.88 -1.54
C ARG A 245 -22.86 2.90 -0.95
N SER A 246 -23.39 1.72 -0.64
CA SER A 246 -24.65 1.63 0.09
C SER A 246 -24.51 2.17 1.51
N VAL A 247 -25.63 2.64 2.06
CA VAL A 247 -25.66 3.10 3.46
C VAL A 247 -25.24 1.97 4.40
N ASP A 248 -25.72 0.76 4.16
CA ASP A 248 -25.40 -0.42 5.00
C ASP A 248 -23.90 -0.75 4.96
N ALA A 249 -23.23 -0.61 3.80
CA ALA A 249 -21.79 -0.84 3.69
C ALA A 249 -20.99 0.23 4.46
N VAL A 250 -21.42 1.49 4.40
CA VAL A 250 -20.75 2.59 5.14
C VAL A 250 -20.99 2.46 6.64
N THR A 251 -22.20 2.14 7.07
CA THR A 251 -22.50 1.95 8.50
C THR A 251 -21.80 0.72 9.05
N GLY A 252 -21.72 -0.38 8.30
CA GLY A 252 -20.97 -1.57 8.71
C GLY A 252 -19.49 -1.32 8.90
N GLU A 253 -18.87 -0.49 8.04
CA GLU A 253 -17.49 -0.07 8.24
C GLU A 253 -17.33 0.80 9.50
N ILE A 254 -18.25 1.74 9.75
CA ILE A 254 -18.22 2.56 10.97
C ILE A 254 -18.33 1.68 12.22
N GLU A 255 -19.24 0.72 12.23
CA GLU A 255 -19.41 -0.22 13.33
C GLU A 255 -18.11 -1.01 13.57
N ALA A 256 -17.50 -1.55 12.51
CA ALA A 256 -16.24 -2.29 12.61
C ALA A 256 -15.06 -1.44 13.11
N LEU A 257 -15.06 -0.13 12.81
CA LEU A 257 -14.04 0.81 13.30
C LEU A 257 -14.25 1.23 14.77
N TYR A 258 -15.41 0.96 15.33
CA TYR A 258 -15.79 1.40 16.68
C TYR A 258 -15.70 0.27 17.72
N ASP A 259 -15.77 -0.98 17.27
CA ASP A 259 -15.69 -2.18 18.11
C ASP A 259 -14.24 -2.58 18.45
#